data_3f1581d2dbfb6a423e5684a69e5d96a1
#
_entry.id   3f1581d2dbfb6a423e5684a69e5d96a1
#
_cell.length_a   1.000
_cell.length_b   1.000
_cell.length_c   1.000
_cell.angle_alpha   90.00
_cell.angle_beta   90.00
_cell.angle_gamma   90.00
#
_symmetry.space_group_name_H-M   'P 1'
#
loop_
_entity.id
_entity.type
_entity.pdbx_description
1 polymer ?
#
loop_
_entity_poly.entity_id
_entity_poly.type
_entity_poly.pdbx_seq_one_letter_code
_entity_poly.pdbx_strand_id
1 'polypeptide(L)'
;MKKNFLLILFFLACLEKPKFPEWDTEITIPLLEKNLTIFSFLDSHYFKINSDSVFNFFYQNDFDTVFPITKINLNISGFNASYYFNNFEIYDTFYNEITVNIEEILGITIFDSFVILPPINQRKNLKKILNLNDIRNGFIEEIFMIIEIENYSPINFEYFEIDFNNFYINLENIRANSQKKHSEKFSDIFISSPSNIFLNYQILTEDSVLVRKRDFLKIIIKFTKIRLREGELKLKKAYLEHIYNYNFVSSGFELRSGKIKEGFLELEFINQFPFPLLISFKIKEINYENSFNISPYTYKKISLPLEGKSIRQNSFDRKGGLIVPIEISAQINDTGKFFNIKKENYFSLTGCIENLKFKEIEGNFLFPYYFVNKEDSIVINFLGNPKGIKFEKGEILLEFWYNIKMPIRIFLTG
;
A
#
# COMPACT_ATOMS: atom_id res chain seq x y z
N MET A 1 53.11 -35.71 6.67
CA MET A 1 52.60 -34.61 5.85
C MET A 1 51.15 -34.91 5.53
N LYS A 2 50.19 -34.14 6.10
CA LYS A 2 48.76 -34.24 5.80
C LYS A 2 48.54 -33.64 4.42
N LYS A 3 48.12 -34.40 3.43
CA LYS A 3 47.63 -33.89 2.16
C LYS A 3 46.11 -33.91 2.23
N ASN A 4 45.54 -32.75 2.29
CA ASN A 4 44.07 -32.55 2.16
C ASN A 4 43.66 -32.81 0.70
N PHE A 5 42.67 -33.62 0.52
CA PHE A 5 42.08 -33.94 -0.77
C PHE A 5 40.85 -33.06 -0.92
N LEU A 6 40.83 -32.21 -1.94
CA LEU A 6 39.75 -31.26 -2.20
C LEU A 6 39.16 -31.53 -3.59
N LEU A 7 37.94 -32.02 -3.69
CA LEU A 7 37.23 -32.28 -4.94
C LEU A 7 36.15 -31.18 -5.14
N ILE A 8 36.22 -30.44 -6.22
CA ILE A 8 35.23 -29.41 -6.52
C ILE A 8 34.26 -29.89 -7.60
N LEU A 9 32.97 -30.01 -7.27
CA LEU A 9 31.89 -30.28 -8.20
C LEU A 9 31.02 -29.05 -8.34
N PHE A 10 31.04 -28.41 -9.50
CA PHE A 10 30.18 -27.25 -9.80
C PHE A 10 28.88 -27.69 -10.44
N PHE A 11 27.72 -27.38 -9.80
CA PHE A 11 26.43 -27.47 -10.42
C PHE A 11 25.99 -26.05 -10.81
N LEU A 12 25.98 -25.77 -12.09
CA LEU A 12 25.31 -24.59 -12.67
C LEU A 12 23.83 -24.90 -12.82
N ALA A 13 22.99 -24.23 -12.05
CA ALA A 13 21.57 -24.28 -12.26
C ALA A 13 21.17 -23.26 -13.34
N CYS A 14 20.97 -23.74 -14.55
CA CYS A 14 20.16 -23.03 -15.52
C CYS A 14 18.67 -23.27 -15.24
N LEU A 15 17.84 -22.27 -15.52
CA LEU A 15 16.38 -22.25 -15.39
C LEU A 15 15.64 -23.22 -16.34
N GLU A 16 16.35 -24.01 -17.11
CA GLU A 16 15.81 -25.11 -17.93
C GLU A 16 16.09 -26.43 -17.24
N LYS A 17 15.19 -27.38 -17.39
CA LYS A 17 15.27 -28.72 -16.79
C LYS A 17 16.70 -29.21 -16.78
N PRO A 18 17.27 -29.62 -15.63
CA PRO A 18 18.65 -30.05 -15.57
C PRO A 18 18.81 -31.27 -16.49
N LYS A 19 19.43 -31.07 -17.63
CA LYS A 19 20.07 -32.17 -18.33
C LYS A 19 21.29 -32.47 -17.54
N PHE A 20 21.36 -33.65 -16.98
CA PHE A 20 22.61 -34.13 -16.38
C PHE A 20 23.71 -34.08 -17.46
N PRO A 21 24.80 -33.40 -17.19
CA PRO A 21 25.89 -33.45 -18.16
C PRO A 21 26.40 -34.91 -18.25
N GLU A 22 26.42 -35.42 -19.47
CA GLU A 22 27.16 -36.62 -19.77
C GLU A 22 28.64 -36.24 -19.62
N TRP A 23 29.25 -36.74 -18.59
CA TRP A 23 30.66 -36.47 -18.29
C TRP A 23 31.52 -37.58 -18.88
N ASP A 24 32.03 -37.36 -20.06
CA ASP A 24 33.21 -38.08 -20.54
C ASP A 24 34.45 -37.36 -20.01
N THR A 25 34.71 -37.49 -18.72
CA THR A 25 35.95 -36.97 -18.13
C THR A 25 36.77 -38.10 -17.64
N GLU A 26 37.91 -38.30 -18.28
CA GLU A 26 39.00 -39.03 -17.68
C GLU A 26 39.49 -38.24 -16.47
N ILE A 27 39.10 -38.64 -15.29
CA ILE A 27 39.64 -38.07 -14.04
C ILE A 27 40.93 -38.80 -13.77
N THR A 28 42.04 -38.19 -14.15
CA THR A 28 43.34 -38.66 -13.70
C THR A 28 43.63 -38.11 -12.32
N ILE A 29 43.42 -38.93 -11.32
CA ILE A 29 43.75 -38.56 -9.93
C ILE A 29 45.21 -39.04 -9.70
N PRO A 30 46.19 -38.12 -9.55
CA PRO A 30 47.53 -38.52 -9.25
C PRO A 30 47.59 -38.95 -7.80
N LEU A 31 47.19 -40.18 -7.53
CA LEU A 31 47.06 -40.66 -6.18
C LEU A 31 48.37 -41.11 -5.56
N LEU A 32 49.39 -41.50 -6.31
CA LEU A 32 50.66 -41.87 -5.72
C LEU A 32 51.54 -42.66 -6.73
N GLU A 33 52.83 -42.46 -6.67
CA GLU A 33 53.83 -43.21 -7.45
C GLU A 33 54.37 -44.41 -6.65
N LYS A 34 53.71 -45.57 -6.69
CA LYS A 34 54.24 -46.81 -6.11
C LYS A 34 53.60 -48.04 -6.75
N ASN A 35 54.39 -49.03 -7.05
CA ASN A 35 53.90 -50.35 -7.43
C ASN A 35 53.19 -50.99 -6.24
N LEU A 36 51.87 -50.99 -6.27
CA LEU A 36 51.06 -51.60 -5.24
C LEU A 36 50.61 -52.98 -5.68
N THR A 37 50.90 -53.97 -4.89
CA THR A 37 50.31 -55.30 -5.01
C THR A 37 48.90 -55.22 -4.39
N ILE A 38 47.89 -55.79 -5.07
CA ILE A 38 46.51 -55.85 -4.66
C ILE A 38 46.33 -56.24 -3.18
N PHE A 39 47.21 -57.06 -2.65
CA PHE A 39 47.19 -57.59 -1.27
C PHE A 39 47.44 -56.53 -0.18
N SER A 40 48.04 -55.38 -0.53
CA SER A 40 48.35 -54.34 0.45
C SER A 40 47.16 -53.45 0.75
N PHE A 41 46.04 -53.69 0.11
CA PHE A 41 44.81 -52.91 0.30
C PHE A 41 43.68 -53.63 1.07
N LEU A 42 43.93 -54.88 1.50
CA LEU A 42 42.88 -55.77 2.01
C LEU A 42 42.37 -55.44 3.44
N ASP A 43 42.95 -54.49 4.09
CA ASP A 43 42.60 -54.15 5.46
C ASP A 43 41.87 -52.79 5.54
N SER A 44 40.93 -52.55 4.69
CA SER A 44 40.19 -51.31 4.81
C SER A 44 38.68 -51.51 4.84
N HIS A 45 38.02 -50.93 5.81
CA HIS A 45 36.57 -50.81 5.88
C HIS A 45 35.94 -50.14 4.63
N TYR A 46 36.80 -49.61 3.77
CA TYR A 46 36.40 -48.77 2.65
C TYR A 46 36.52 -49.49 1.28
N PHE A 47 37.18 -50.64 1.19
CA PHE A 47 37.38 -51.34 -0.09
C PHE A 47 36.72 -52.71 -0.07
N LYS A 48 35.96 -52.99 -1.09
CA LYS A 48 35.41 -54.32 -1.36
C LYS A 48 35.87 -54.74 -2.77
N ILE A 49 36.30 -55.99 -2.89
CA ILE A 49 36.66 -56.60 -4.17
C ILE A 49 35.46 -57.44 -4.61
N ASN A 50 34.95 -57.19 -5.80
CA ASN A 50 33.93 -58.03 -6.39
C ASN A 50 34.60 -59.25 -7.08
N SER A 51 33.74 -60.24 -7.44
CA SER A 51 34.14 -61.45 -8.15
C SER A 51 34.95 -61.21 -9.43
N ASP A 52 34.81 -60.04 -10.03
CA ASP A 52 35.43 -59.62 -11.27
C ASP A 52 36.77 -58.87 -11.05
N SER A 53 37.34 -58.95 -9.84
CA SER A 53 38.57 -58.25 -9.45
C SER A 53 38.50 -56.74 -9.51
N VAL A 54 37.31 -56.16 -9.46
CA VAL A 54 37.08 -54.74 -9.43
C VAL A 54 37.04 -54.23 -7.98
N PHE A 55 37.82 -53.21 -7.71
CA PHE A 55 37.81 -52.53 -6.40
C PHE A 55 36.66 -51.54 -6.33
N ASN A 56 35.80 -51.72 -5.33
CA ASN A 56 34.79 -50.75 -5.01
C ASN A 56 35.18 -50.05 -3.70
N PHE A 57 35.21 -48.74 -3.75
CA PHE A 57 35.41 -47.88 -2.58
C PHE A 57 34.08 -47.47 -2.05
N PHE A 58 33.81 -47.73 -0.78
CA PHE A 58 32.60 -47.32 -0.09
C PHE A 58 33.00 -46.42 1.08
N TYR A 59 32.46 -45.21 1.02
CA TYR A 59 32.51 -44.31 2.17
C TYR A 59 31.10 -43.85 2.50
N GLN A 60 30.69 -44.16 3.69
CA GLN A 60 29.36 -43.71 4.18
C GLN A 60 29.61 -42.82 5.40
N ASN A 61 29.13 -41.62 5.36
CA ASN A 61 29.12 -40.73 6.49
C ASN A 61 27.74 -40.09 6.62
N ASP A 62 27.13 -40.30 7.77
CA ASP A 62 25.81 -39.73 8.06
C ASP A 62 25.97 -38.30 8.58
N PHE A 63 25.55 -37.35 7.79
CA PHE A 63 25.50 -35.95 8.19
C PHE A 63 24.10 -35.65 8.76
N ASP A 64 24.01 -35.62 10.07
CA ASP A 64 22.82 -35.16 10.74
C ASP A 64 22.96 -33.66 11.04
N THR A 65 22.39 -32.83 10.20
CA THR A 65 22.40 -31.39 10.37
C THR A 65 20.97 -30.87 10.44
N VAL A 66 20.59 -30.48 11.61
CA VAL A 66 19.30 -29.80 11.83
C VAL A 66 19.47 -28.31 11.56
N PHE A 67 18.88 -27.83 10.51
CA PHE A 67 18.70 -26.38 10.30
C PHE A 67 17.50 -25.91 11.10
N PRO A 68 17.68 -25.24 12.23
CA PRO A 68 16.54 -24.64 12.90
C PRO A 68 16.00 -23.51 12.03
N ILE A 69 14.79 -23.67 11.53
CA ILE A 69 14.05 -22.63 10.79
C ILE A 69 13.97 -21.33 11.61
N THR A 70 14.12 -21.43 12.93
CA THR A 70 14.22 -20.31 13.86
C THR A 70 15.44 -19.40 13.62
N LYS A 71 16.44 -19.83 12.85
CA LYS A 71 17.58 -18.98 12.45
C LYS A 71 17.36 -18.19 11.15
N ILE A 72 16.25 -18.39 10.46
CA ILE A 72 15.87 -17.51 9.37
C ILE A 72 15.38 -16.21 10.02
N ASN A 73 16.27 -15.25 10.14
CA ASN A 73 15.91 -13.91 10.59
C ASN A 73 15.06 -13.25 9.50
N LEU A 74 13.74 -13.34 9.65
CA LEU A 74 12.84 -12.50 8.92
C LEU A 74 12.93 -11.12 9.54
N ASN A 75 13.59 -10.20 8.86
CA ASN A 75 13.62 -8.82 9.27
C ASN A 75 12.25 -8.22 8.91
N ILE A 76 11.34 -8.25 9.86
CA ILE A 76 9.99 -7.77 9.71
C ILE A 76 10.01 -6.32 10.20
N SER A 77 10.16 -5.38 9.27
CA SER A 77 10.09 -3.96 9.60
C SER A 77 8.66 -3.62 10.02
N GLY A 78 8.50 -2.94 11.14
CA GLY A 78 7.22 -2.33 11.49
C GLY A 78 6.80 -1.33 10.42
N PHE A 79 5.51 -1.02 10.36
CA PHE A 79 4.98 0.06 9.53
C PHE A 79 4.44 1.18 10.40
N ASN A 80 4.51 2.39 9.88
CA ASN A 80 3.94 3.57 10.49
C ASN A 80 3.26 4.41 9.39
N ALA A 81 2.03 4.80 9.63
CA ALA A 81 1.28 5.67 8.74
C ALA A 81 0.59 6.76 9.55
N SER A 82 0.67 7.99 9.07
CA SER A 82 0.01 9.13 9.69
C SER A 82 -0.86 9.84 8.66
N TYR A 83 -2.08 10.14 9.04
CA TYR A 83 -3.09 10.73 8.19
C TYR A 83 -3.60 12.02 8.83
N TYR A 84 -3.50 13.09 8.09
CA TYR A 84 -4.05 14.38 8.46
C TYR A 84 -5.46 14.52 7.94
N PHE A 85 -6.17 15.54 8.39
CA PHE A 85 -7.56 15.71 8.00
C PHE A 85 -7.77 15.89 6.49
N ASN A 86 -6.82 16.52 5.79
CA ASN A 86 -6.85 16.67 4.33
C ASN A 86 -6.78 15.33 3.56
N ASN A 87 -6.40 14.24 4.20
CA ASN A 87 -6.43 12.91 3.60
C ASN A 87 -7.84 12.29 3.59
N PHE A 88 -8.78 12.84 4.37
CA PHE A 88 -10.15 12.35 4.39
C PHE A 88 -10.95 12.95 3.24
N GLU A 89 -11.69 12.10 2.55
CA GLU A 89 -12.65 12.55 1.57
C GLU A 89 -13.98 12.87 2.25
N ILE A 90 -14.43 14.11 2.08
CA ILE A 90 -15.72 14.57 2.56
C ILE A 90 -16.73 14.44 1.41
N TYR A 91 -17.63 13.48 1.53
CA TYR A 91 -18.63 13.21 0.49
C TYR A 91 -19.87 14.11 0.61
N ASP A 92 -20.00 14.86 1.69
CA ASP A 92 -21.12 15.76 1.88
C ASP A 92 -21.07 16.95 0.92
N THR A 93 -22.23 17.28 0.40
CA THR A 93 -22.42 18.49 -0.37
C THR A 93 -22.92 19.59 0.57
N PHE A 94 -22.09 20.60 0.77
CA PHE A 94 -22.53 21.81 1.44
C PHE A 94 -23.18 22.71 0.40
N TYR A 95 -24.39 23.16 0.66
CA TYR A 95 -25.08 24.03 -0.28
C TYR A 95 -25.74 25.19 0.42
N ASN A 96 -25.91 26.26 -0.32
CA ASN A 96 -26.69 27.41 0.06
C ASN A 96 -27.53 27.86 -1.14
N GLU A 97 -28.72 28.33 -0.85
CA GLU A 97 -29.65 28.86 -1.82
C GLU A 97 -29.91 30.33 -1.53
N ILE A 98 -29.70 31.16 -2.52
CA ILE A 98 -29.93 32.61 -2.43
C ILE A 98 -31.01 32.96 -3.43
N THR A 99 -32.10 33.50 -2.95
CA THR A 99 -33.15 34.07 -3.80
C THR A 99 -33.02 35.59 -3.85
N VAL A 100 -33.01 36.13 -5.03
CA VAL A 100 -32.96 37.58 -5.29
C VAL A 100 -34.22 37.97 -6.02
N ASN A 101 -35.07 38.74 -5.33
CA ASN A 101 -36.30 39.19 -5.90
C ASN A 101 -36.06 40.24 -6.99
N ILE A 102 -36.97 40.35 -7.92
CA ILE A 102 -36.86 41.26 -9.06
C ILE A 102 -36.75 42.72 -8.62
N GLU A 103 -37.41 43.11 -7.54
CA GLU A 103 -37.31 44.45 -6.97
C GLU A 103 -35.87 44.78 -6.51
N GLU A 104 -35.17 43.81 -5.91
CA GLU A 104 -33.77 43.95 -5.53
C GLU A 104 -32.86 44.03 -6.78
N ILE A 105 -33.14 43.20 -7.79
CA ILE A 105 -32.39 43.16 -9.04
C ILE A 105 -32.47 44.50 -9.74
N LEU A 106 -33.66 45.05 -9.81
CA LEU A 106 -33.93 46.31 -10.49
C LEU A 106 -33.65 47.55 -9.62
N GLY A 107 -33.62 47.39 -8.28
CA GLY A 107 -33.51 48.50 -7.34
C GLY A 107 -34.73 49.43 -7.38
N ILE A 108 -35.91 48.86 -7.62
CA ILE A 108 -37.18 49.59 -7.69
C ILE A 108 -38.23 48.90 -6.82
N THR A 109 -39.27 49.61 -6.42
CA THR A 109 -40.41 49.03 -5.74
C THR A 109 -41.54 48.86 -6.74
N ILE A 110 -42.13 47.68 -6.81
CA ILE A 110 -43.28 47.36 -7.66
C ILE A 110 -44.51 47.43 -6.79
N PHE A 111 -45.30 48.48 -6.95
CA PHE A 111 -46.53 48.73 -6.15
C PHE A 111 -47.66 47.81 -6.58
N ASP A 112 -47.79 47.57 -7.88
CA ASP A 112 -48.77 46.65 -8.45
C ASP A 112 -48.21 45.23 -8.59
N SER A 113 -48.98 44.33 -9.16
CA SER A 113 -48.53 42.96 -9.42
C SER A 113 -47.48 42.85 -10.53
N PHE A 114 -47.31 43.88 -11.36
CA PHE A 114 -46.35 43.96 -12.45
C PHE A 114 -45.98 45.42 -12.78
N VAL A 115 -44.90 45.56 -13.54
CA VAL A 115 -44.44 46.82 -14.14
C VAL A 115 -43.94 46.54 -15.56
N ILE A 116 -44.18 47.47 -16.48
CA ILE A 116 -43.57 47.43 -17.82
C ILE A 116 -42.33 48.31 -17.78
N LEU A 117 -41.16 47.67 -17.99
CA LEU A 117 -39.87 48.35 -18.05
C LEU A 117 -39.57 48.74 -19.50
N PRO A 118 -39.10 49.96 -19.77
CA PRO A 118 -38.51 50.31 -21.07
C PRO A 118 -37.24 49.53 -21.33
N PRO A 119 -36.68 49.57 -22.52
CA PRO A 119 -35.32 49.02 -22.78
C PRO A 119 -34.29 49.48 -21.74
N ILE A 120 -33.57 48.55 -21.19
CA ILE A 120 -32.61 48.81 -20.10
C ILE A 120 -31.24 48.26 -20.49
N ASN A 121 -30.22 49.09 -20.22
CA ASN A 121 -28.83 48.64 -20.17
C ASN A 121 -28.19 49.21 -18.90
N GLN A 122 -28.14 48.42 -17.84
CA GLN A 122 -27.69 48.89 -16.55
C GLN A 122 -26.75 47.84 -15.90
N ARG A 123 -25.64 48.33 -15.35
CA ARG A 123 -24.80 47.54 -14.44
C ARG A 123 -25.20 47.80 -13.00
N LYS A 124 -25.21 46.72 -12.22
CA LYS A 124 -25.57 46.77 -10.81
C LYS A 124 -24.69 45.86 -9.99
N ASN A 125 -24.64 46.16 -8.71
CA ASN A 125 -24.01 45.34 -7.68
C ASN A 125 -25.02 45.09 -6.57
N LEU A 126 -25.11 43.86 -6.14
CA LEU A 126 -25.99 43.46 -5.04
C LEU A 126 -25.18 42.64 -4.04
N LYS A 127 -25.25 43.04 -2.78
CA LYS A 127 -24.64 42.32 -1.67
C LYS A 127 -25.64 41.34 -1.07
N LYS A 128 -25.26 40.08 -0.94
CA LYS A 128 -25.99 39.03 -0.24
C LYS A 128 -25.10 38.37 0.83
N ILE A 129 -25.75 37.62 1.70
CA ILE A 129 -25.04 36.83 2.72
C ILE A 129 -25.10 35.37 2.33
N LEU A 130 -23.93 34.76 2.19
CA LEU A 130 -23.77 33.31 2.05
C LEU A 130 -23.66 32.71 3.45
N ASN A 131 -24.55 31.81 3.79
CA ASN A 131 -24.53 31.14 5.08
C ASN A 131 -24.34 29.63 4.87
N LEU A 132 -23.16 29.14 5.23
CA LEU A 132 -22.83 27.73 5.18
C LEU A 132 -23.05 27.12 6.56
N ASN A 133 -24.18 26.47 6.76
CA ASN A 133 -24.64 25.99 8.06
C ASN A 133 -23.66 24.99 8.74
N ASP A 134 -22.80 24.35 7.95
CA ASP A 134 -21.91 23.30 8.44
C ASP A 134 -20.42 23.72 8.46
N ILE A 135 -20.12 24.95 8.04
CA ILE A 135 -18.76 25.53 8.06
C ILE A 135 -18.83 26.88 8.76
N ARG A 136 -18.04 27.10 9.81
CA ARG A 136 -17.84 28.42 10.40
C ARG A 136 -16.68 29.17 9.79
N ASN A 137 -15.55 28.47 9.69
CA ASN A 137 -14.36 28.97 9.00
C ASN A 137 -13.46 27.79 8.61
N GLY A 138 -12.58 27.98 7.64
CA GLY A 138 -11.61 26.98 7.30
C GLY A 138 -10.67 27.38 6.17
N PHE A 139 -9.44 26.94 6.27
CA PHE A 139 -8.51 26.88 5.17
C PHE A 139 -8.71 25.58 4.40
N ILE A 140 -9.14 25.72 3.16
CA ILE A 140 -9.47 24.63 2.27
C ILE A 140 -8.35 24.47 1.26
N GLU A 141 -7.79 23.28 1.19
CA GLU A 141 -6.72 22.94 0.25
C GLU A 141 -7.26 22.75 -1.16
N GLU A 142 -8.45 22.13 -1.26
CA GLU A 142 -9.11 21.88 -2.54
C GLU A 142 -10.63 21.81 -2.36
N ILE A 143 -11.37 22.42 -3.28
CA ILE A 143 -12.83 22.42 -3.30
C ILE A 143 -13.36 22.51 -4.72
N PHE A 144 -14.41 21.74 -5.01
CA PHE A 144 -15.20 21.91 -6.21
C PHE A 144 -16.46 22.70 -5.90
N MET A 145 -16.60 23.84 -6.55
CA MET A 145 -17.79 24.69 -6.45
C MET A 145 -18.66 24.49 -7.69
N ILE A 146 -19.93 24.27 -7.47
CA ILE A 146 -20.93 24.19 -8.52
C ILE A 146 -21.93 25.33 -8.26
N ILE A 147 -22.12 26.16 -9.25
CA ILE A 147 -23.09 27.27 -9.22
C ILE A 147 -24.15 26.95 -10.23
N GLU A 148 -25.40 26.97 -9.77
CA GLU A 148 -26.61 26.83 -10.59
C GLU A 148 -27.41 28.11 -10.45
N ILE A 149 -27.68 28.79 -11.56
CA ILE A 149 -28.52 30.00 -11.61
C ILE A 149 -29.79 29.66 -12.37
N GLU A 150 -30.89 29.85 -11.70
CA GLU A 150 -32.22 29.69 -12.27
C GLU A 150 -32.85 31.07 -12.38
N ASN A 151 -33.00 31.58 -13.60
CA ASN A 151 -33.59 32.86 -13.88
C ASN A 151 -35.08 32.71 -14.18
N TYR A 152 -35.91 33.04 -13.21
CA TYR A 152 -37.37 33.04 -13.33
C TYR A 152 -37.94 34.45 -13.64
N SER A 153 -37.12 35.27 -14.29
CA SER A 153 -37.51 36.60 -14.72
C SER A 153 -37.44 36.73 -16.24
N PRO A 154 -38.18 37.65 -16.83
CA PRO A 154 -38.14 37.95 -18.26
C PRO A 154 -36.93 38.77 -18.66
N ILE A 155 -35.93 38.94 -17.79
CA ILE A 155 -34.75 39.79 -17.99
C ILE A 155 -33.53 38.93 -18.37
N ASN A 156 -32.76 39.43 -19.34
CA ASN A 156 -31.48 38.86 -19.67
C ASN A 156 -30.33 39.52 -18.87
N PHE A 157 -29.40 38.71 -18.42
CA PHE A 157 -28.12 39.18 -17.85
C PHE A 157 -27.02 38.91 -18.87
N GLU A 158 -26.52 39.95 -19.50
CA GLU A 158 -25.41 39.85 -20.46
C GLU A 158 -24.12 39.47 -19.77
N TYR A 159 -23.92 40.03 -18.59
CA TYR A 159 -22.79 39.77 -17.69
C TYR A 159 -23.37 39.45 -16.32
N PHE A 160 -22.78 38.41 -15.69
CA PHE A 160 -23.14 38.06 -14.31
C PHE A 160 -21.89 37.50 -13.64
N GLU A 161 -21.41 38.18 -12.62
CA GLU A 161 -20.23 37.78 -11.83
C GLU A 161 -20.66 37.58 -10.39
N ILE A 162 -20.10 36.53 -9.82
CA ILE A 162 -20.22 36.23 -8.40
C ILE A 162 -18.83 36.45 -7.79
N ASP A 163 -18.72 37.42 -6.89
CA ASP A 163 -17.52 37.66 -6.08
C ASP A 163 -17.76 37.12 -4.66
N PHE A 164 -16.96 36.15 -4.28
CA PHE A 164 -17.02 35.50 -2.99
C PHE A 164 -15.60 35.22 -2.50
N ASN A 165 -15.20 35.77 -1.34
CA ASN A 165 -13.89 35.58 -0.73
C ASN A 165 -12.69 35.76 -1.69
N ASN A 166 -12.72 36.79 -2.53
CA ASN A 166 -11.75 37.10 -3.59
C ASN A 166 -11.77 36.11 -4.78
N PHE A 167 -12.81 35.30 -4.92
CA PHE A 167 -13.08 34.51 -6.10
C PHE A 167 -14.07 35.21 -6.99
N TYR A 168 -13.71 35.32 -8.25
CA TYR A 168 -14.55 35.95 -9.28
C TYR A 168 -14.99 34.88 -10.26
N ILE A 169 -16.27 34.57 -10.25
CA ILE A 169 -16.88 33.59 -11.15
C ILE A 169 -17.71 34.34 -12.16
N ASN A 170 -17.28 34.32 -13.37
CA ASN A 170 -17.98 35.00 -14.45
C ASN A 170 -18.90 34.04 -15.20
N LEU A 171 -20.18 34.44 -15.30
CA LEU A 171 -21.25 33.68 -15.94
C LEU A 171 -21.88 34.57 -17.01
N GLU A 172 -21.35 34.54 -18.21
CA GLU A 172 -21.89 35.33 -19.31
C GLU A 172 -23.25 34.79 -19.79
N ASN A 173 -24.08 35.69 -20.29
CA ASN A 173 -25.35 35.37 -20.99
C ASN A 173 -26.32 34.45 -20.23
N ILE A 174 -26.87 34.92 -19.12
CA ILE A 174 -27.99 34.25 -18.47
C ILE A 174 -29.29 34.79 -19.09
N ARG A 175 -29.93 33.96 -19.89
CA ARG A 175 -31.15 34.35 -20.61
C ARG A 175 -32.36 34.38 -19.68
N ALA A 176 -33.38 35.15 -20.09
CA ALA A 176 -34.69 35.15 -19.46
C ALA A 176 -35.28 33.71 -19.38
N ASN A 177 -35.91 33.39 -18.28
CA ASN A 177 -36.58 32.10 -18.02
C ASN A 177 -35.65 30.88 -18.35
N SER A 178 -34.39 30.95 -17.96
CA SER A 178 -33.42 29.91 -18.26
C SER A 178 -32.64 29.49 -17.02
N GLN A 179 -31.92 28.37 -17.17
CA GLN A 179 -30.95 27.88 -16.17
C GLN A 179 -29.56 27.92 -16.74
N LYS A 180 -28.58 28.24 -15.90
CA LYS A 180 -27.17 28.15 -16.23
C LYS A 180 -26.40 27.47 -15.09
N LYS A 181 -25.52 26.60 -15.46
CA LYS A 181 -24.66 25.86 -14.51
C LYS A 181 -23.20 26.09 -14.84
N HIS A 182 -22.41 26.36 -13.81
CA HIS A 182 -20.96 26.48 -13.88
C HIS A 182 -20.32 25.62 -12.79
N SER A 183 -19.15 25.07 -13.06
CA SER A 183 -18.39 24.32 -12.07
C SER A 183 -16.93 24.67 -12.17
N GLU A 184 -16.31 24.92 -11.04
CA GLU A 184 -14.91 25.31 -10.98
C GLU A 184 -14.25 24.70 -9.76
N LYS A 185 -12.93 24.46 -9.90
CA LYS A 185 -12.08 23.95 -8.84
C LYS A 185 -11.24 25.07 -8.28
N PHE A 186 -11.26 25.23 -6.97
CA PHE A 186 -10.43 26.20 -6.25
C PHE A 186 -9.46 25.47 -5.32
N SER A 187 -8.31 26.12 -5.09
CA SER A 187 -7.27 25.62 -4.20
C SER A 187 -6.78 26.73 -3.27
N ASP A 188 -6.35 26.34 -2.08
CA ASP A 188 -5.75 27.22 -1.06
C ASP A 188 -6.61 28.44 -0.69
N ILE A 189 -7.91 28.18 -0.38
CA ILE A 189 -8.85 29.23 -0.06
C ILE A 189 -9.20 29.25 1.43
N PHE A 190 -9.49 30.46 1.91
CA PHE A 190 -10.12 30.64 3.22
C PHE A 190 -11.60 30.91 3.07
N ILE A 191 -12.43 30.10 3.69
CA ILE A 191 -13.87 30.28 3.73
C ILE A 191 -14.30 30.63 5.16
N SER A 192 -15.17 31.63 5.30
CA SER A 192 -15.85 31.93 6.55
C SER A 192 -17.37 31.95 6.33
N SER A 193 -18.12 31.65 7.36
CA SER A 193 -19.57 31.69 7.31
C SER A 193 -20.10 32.32 8.62
N PRO A 194 -20.97 33.31 8.52
CA PRO A 194 -21.50 33.93 7.30
C PRO A 194 -20.50 34.79 6.54
N SER A 195 -20.57 34.79 5.22
CA SER A 195 -19.71 35.62 4.35
C SER A 195 -20.56 36.50 3.44
N ASN A 196 -19.99 37.64 3.04
CA ASN A 196 -20.59 38.46 2.02
C ASN A 196 -20.32 37.87 0.64
N ILE A 197 -21.34 37.88 -0.19
CA ILE A 197 -21.24 37.58 -1.61
C ILE A 197 -21.74 38.80 -2.38
N PHE A 198 -21.00 39.20 -3.38
CA PHE A 198 -21.33 40.28 -4.25
C PHE A 198 -21.72 39.73 -5.62
N LEU A 199 -22.90 40.16 -6.09
CA LEU A 199 -23.43 39.83 -7.40
C LEU A 199 -23.28 41.04 -8.29
N ASN A 200 -22.35 41.02 -9.21
CA ASN A 200 -22.10 42.05 -10.20
C ASN A 200 -22.78 41.63 -11.51
N TYR A 201 -23.72 42.40 -12.02
CA TYR A 201 -24.42 42.00 -13.23
C TYR A 201 -24.78 43.18 -14.11
N GLN A 202 -24.97 42.89 -15.39
CA GLN A 202 -25.48 43.82 -16.39
C GLN A 202 -26.80 43.28 -16.94
N ILE A 203 -27.83 44.05 -16.78
CA ILE A 203 -29.14 43.79 -17.35
C ILE A 203 -29.20 44.43 -18.74
N LEU A 204 -29.63 43.63 -19.72
CA LEU A 204 -29.88 44.12 -21.07
C LEU A 204 -31.26 43.67 -21.54
N THR A 205 -32.12 44.64 -21.90
CA THR A 205 -33.38 44.40 -22.60
C THR A 205 -33.44 45.29 -23.81
N GLU A 206 -33.67 44.72 -24.98
CA GLU A 206 -33.76 45.47 -26.24
C GLU A 206 -35.14 46.12 -26.40
N ASP A 207 -36.18 45.44 -25.90
CA ASP A 207 -37.58 45.86 -25.93
C ASP A 207 -38.12 46.11 -24.53
N SER A 208 -39.34 46.70 -24.47
CA SER A 208 -40.06 46.84 -23.23
C SER A 208 -40.47 45.48 -22.68
N VAL A 209 -40.17 45.23 -21.41
CA VAL A 209 -40.38 43.92 -20.75
C VAL A 209 -41.39 44.05 -19.61
N LEU A 210 -42.37 43.15 -19.59
CA LEU A 210 -43.31 43.05 -18.47
C LEU A 210 -42.70 42.21 -17.36
N VAL A 211 -42.43 42.83 -16.22
CA VAL A 211 -41.85 42.21 -15.04
C VAL A 211 -42.89 42.11 -13.94
N ARG A 212 -43.02 40.97 -13.33
CA ARG A 212 -43.95 40.69 -12.24
C ARG A 212 -43.26 40.73 -10.89
N LYS A 213 -43.92 41.17 -9.85
CA LYS A 213 -43.41 41.21 -8.47
C LYS A 213 -42.90 39.86 -7.98
N ARG A 214 -43.49 38.76 -8.49
CA ARG A 214 -43.06 37.36 -8.17
C ARG A 214 -41.85 36.85 -8.93
N ASP A 215 -41.35 37.61 -9.89
CA ASP A 215 -40.18 37.19 -10.66
C ASP A 215 -38.91 37.27 -9.77
N PHE A 216 -38.03 36.33 -9.93
CA PHE A 216 -36.83 36.22 -9.09
C PHE A 216 -35.68 35.52 -9.84
N LEU A 217 -34.50 35.66 -9.28
CA LEU A 217 -33.32 34.90 -9.60
C LEU A 217 -32.99 33.99 -8.42
N LYS A 218 -32.76 32.72 -8.69
CA LYS A 218 -32.34 31.75 -7.69
C LYS A 218 -30.88 31.33 -7.98
N ILE A 219 -30.03 31.43 -6.99
CA ILE A 219 -28.63 31.08 -7.07
C ILE A 219 -28.40 29.95 -6.07
N ILE A 220 -27.95 28.81 -6.54
CA ILE A 220 -27.61 27.65 -5.74
C ILE A 220 -26.09 27.46 -5.81
N ILE A 221 -25.42 27.56 -4.69
CA ILE A 221 -24.01 27.33 -4.56
C ILE A 221 -23.79 26.02 -3.82
N LYS A 222 -23.14 25.06 -4.47
CA LYS A 222 -22.84 23.75 -3.92
C LYS A 222 -21.32 23.57 -3.82
N PHE A 223 -20.86 23.14 -2.68
CA PHE A 223 -19.46 22.76 -2.46
C PHE A 223 -19.36 21.24 -2.33
N THR A 224 -18.50 20.64 -3.13
CA THR A 224 -18.28 19.19 -3.16
C THR A 224 -16.80 18.88 -3.14
N LYS A 225 -16.42 17.67 -2.75
CA LYS A 225 -15.03 17.20 -2.72
C LYS A 225 -14.10 18.14 -1.96
N ILE A 226 -14.46 18.44 -0.73
CA ILE A 226 -13.72 19.37 0.10
C ILE A 226 -12.54 18.66 0.76
N ARG A 227 -11.32 19.19 0.54
CA ARG A 227 -10.15 18.86 1.34
C ARG A 227 -9.84 20.03 2.27
N LEU A 228 -10.09 19.84 3.55
CA LEU A 228 -9.84 20.85 4.56
C LEU A 228 -8.44 20.67 5.14
N ARG A 229 -7.71 21.77 5.27
CA ARG A 229 -6.44 21.80 6.00
C ARG A 229 -6.68 22.01 7.49
N GLU A 230 -7.43 23.03 7.84
CA GLU A 230 -7.83 23.37 9.19
C GLU A 230 -9.09 24.22 9.19
N GLY A 231 -9.83 24.21 10.29
CA GLY A 231 -11.04 25.03 10.41
C GLY A 231 -12.06 24.49 11.41
N GLU A 232 -13.15 25.20 11.53
CA GLU A 232 -14.29 24.83 12.38
C GLU A 232 -15.46 24.42 11.51
N LEU A 233 -15.77 23.11 11.51
CA LEU A 233 -16.84 22.57 10.71
C LEU A 233 -17.63 21.49 11.46
N LYS A 234 -18.85 21.33 11.02
CA LYS A 234 -19.76 20.26 11.43
C LYS A 234 -19.59 19.10 10.45
N LEU A 235 -19.01 18.04 10.93
CA LEU A 235 -18.76 16.85 10.13
C LEU A 235 -20.01 15.97 10.09
N LYS A 236 -20.45 15.61 8.90
CA LYS A 236 -21.47 14.60 8.67
C LYS A 236 -20.86 13.25 8.43
N LYS A 237 -20.21 13.08 7.29
CA LYS A 237 -19.47 11.87 6.96
C LYS A 237 -18.16 12.20 6.26
N ALA A 238 -17.10 11.54 6.66
CA ALA A 238 -15.84 11.57 5.94
C ALA A 238 -15.19 10.20 6.01
N TYR A 239 -14.47 9.84 4.96
CA TYR A 239 -13.81 8.55 4.81
C TYR A 239 -12.35 8.75 4.47
N LEU A 240 -11.56 7.85 4.98
CA LEU A 240 -10.18 7.61 4.58
C LEU A 240 -10.05 6.13 4.30
N GLU A 241 -9.56 5.78 3.13
CA GLU A 241 -9.20 4.40 2.79
C GLU A 241 -7.74 4.37 2.37
N HIS A 242 -7.02 3.42 2.88
CA HIS A 242 -5.63 3.20 2.54
C HIS A 242 -5.29 1.72 2.53
N ILE A 243 -4.50 1.31 1.55
CA ILE A 243 -3.95 -0.04 1.47
C ILE A 243 -2.46 0.06 1.74
N TYR A 244 -2.03 -0.50 2.85
CA TYR A 244 -0.63 -0.60 3.20
C TYR A 244 -0.09 -1.97 2.80
N ASN A 245 0.94 -1.99 1.96
CA ASN A 245 1.60 -3.23 1.56
C ASN A 245 2.72 -3.56 2.54
N TYR A 246 2.49 -4.56 3.35
CA TYR A 246 3.48 -5.03 4.30
C TYR A 246 4.40 -6.06 3.67
N ASN A 247 5.69 -5.76 3.61
CA ASN A 247 6.67 -6.62 2.97
C ASN A 247 7.40 -7.47 4.00
N PHE A 248 7.28 -8.78 3.86
CA PHE A 248 8.12 -9.73 4.58
C PHE A 248 9.41 -9.91 3.79
N VAL A 249 10.44 -9.17 4.17
CA VAL A 249 11.75 -9.28 3.54
C VAL A 249 12.68 -10.07 4.47
N SER A 250 13.25 -11.12 3.96
CA SER A 250 14.35 -11.84 4.62
C SER A 250 15.62 -11.65 3.82
N SER A 251 16.72 -11.40 4.50
CA SER A 251 18.02 -11.45 3.84
C SER A 251 18.33 -12.90 3.44
N GLY A 252 18.25 -13.18 2.16
CA GLY A 252 18.62 -14.50 1.61
C GLY A 252 17.49 -15.51 1.48
N PHE A 253 16.23 -15.13 1.81
CA PHE A 253 15.09 -16.01 1.64
C PHE A 253 13.86 -15.25 1.15
N GLU A 254 13.26 -15.74 0.07
CA GLU A 254 12.01 -15.23 -0.47
C GLU A 254 10.86 -16.09 0.03
N LEU A 255 10.10 -15.57 1.00
CA LEU A 255 8.94 -16.28 1.54
C LEU A 255 7.77 -16.22 0.55
N ARG A 256 7.28 -17.37 0.12
CA ARG A 256 6.08 -17.50 -0.72
C ARG A 256 4.83 -17.81 0.08
N SER A 257 4.96 -18.70 1.03
CA SER A 257 3.90 -19.02 1.98
C SER A 257 4.48 -19.50 3.30
N GLY A 258 3.70 -19.39 4.37
CA GLY A 258 4.10 -19.91 5.66
C GLY A 258 2.90 -20.16 6.56
N LYS A 259 3.00 -21.21 7.37
CA LYS A 259 2.07 -21.49 8.46
C LYS A 259 2.71 -21.03 9.76
N ILE A 260 2.07 -20.07 10.41
CA ILE A 260 2.59 -19.46 11.64
C ILE A 260 2.38 -20.42 12.81
N LYS A 261 3.46 -20.66 13.56
CA LYS A 261 3.43 -21.41 14.81
C LYS A 261 3.14 -20.53 16.01
N GLU A 262 3.78 -19.37 16.07
CA GLU A 262 3.69 -18.38 17.12
C GLU A 262 3.88 -17.00 16.50
N GLY A 263 3.31 -15.97 17.08
CA GLY A 263 3.48 -14.57 16.70
C GLY A 263 2.27 -13.73 17.03
N PHE A 264 2.51 -12.43 17.16
CA PHE A 264 1.48 -11.43 17.40
C PHE A 264 1.66 -10.28 16.44
N LEU A 265 0.57 -9.80 15.89
CA LEU A 265 0.53 -8.50 15.20
C LEU A 265 0.08 -7.45 16.21
N GLU A 266 1.01 -6.61 16.61
CA GLU A 266 0.76 -5.48 17.48
C GLU A 266 0.38 -4.27 16.63
N LEU A 267 -0.75 -3.66 16.93
CA LEU A 267 -1.27 -2.49 16.27
C LEU A 267 -1.50 -1.39 17.29
N GLU A 268 -0.97 -0.22 17.01
CA GLU A 268 -1.13 0.97 17.83
C GLU A 268 -1.81 2.06 17.02
N PHE A 269 -2.94 2.54 17.53
CA PHE A 269 -3.76 3.57 16.91
C PHE A 269 -3.76 4.80 17.80
N ILE A 270 -3.43 5.94 17.22
CA ILE A 270 -3.47 7.24 17.90
C ILE A 270 -4.46 8.14 17.18
N ASN A 271 -5.49 8.57 17.88
CA ASN A 271 -6.44 9.56 17.37
C ASN A 271 -6.17 10.91 18.04
N GLN A 272 -5.57 11.84 17.31
CA GLN A 272 -5.35 13.23 17.74
C GLN A 272 -6.41 14.20 17.19
N PHE A 273 -7.47 13.67 16.59
CA PHE A 273 -8.61 14.48 16.20
C PHE A 273 -9.54 14.78 17.36
N PRO A 274 -10.29 15.91 17.30
CA PRO A 274 -11.27 16.28 18.32
C PRO A 274 -12.59 15.46 18.23
N PHE A 275 -12.67 14.47 17.36
CA PHE A 275 -13.84 13.63 17.12
C PHE A 275 -13.47 12.15 17.13
N PRO A 276 -14.44 11.25 17.38
CA PRO A 276 -14.21 9.82 17.35
C PRO A 276 -14.05 9.32 15.91
N LEU A 277 -13.24 8.29 15.75
CA LEU A 277 -13.04 7.58 14.49
C LEU A 277 -13.55 6.15 14.60
N LEU A 278 -14.31 5.70 13.63
CA LEU A 278 -14.57 4.28 13.40
C LEU A 278 -13.48 3.74 12.48
N ILE A 279 -12.64 2.88 13.01
CA ILE A 279 -11.56 2.25 12.25
C ILE A 279 -11.99 0.85 11.87
N SER A 280 -11.90 0.52 10.59
CA SER A 280 -12.00 -0.84 10.08
C SER A 280 -10.65 -1.27 9.55
N PHE A 281 -10.28 -2.48 9.90
CA PHE A 281 -8.96 -3.03 9.60
C PHE A 281 -9.15 -4.44 9.07
N LYS A 282 -8.56 -4.73 7.89
CA LYS A 282 -8.70 -6.00 7.21
C LYS A 282 -7.38 -6.50 6.66
N ILE A 283 -7.09 -7.76 6.93
CA ILE A 283 -5.98 -8.51 6.36
C ILE A 283 -6.55 -9.78 5.74
N LYS A 284 -6.66 -9.78 4.41
CA LYS A 284 -7.27 -10.89 3.66
C LYS A 284 -6.50 -12.20 3.80
N GLU A 285 -5.18 -12.12 3.82
CA GLU A 285 -4.28 -13.27 3.82
C GLU A 285 -4.43 -14.14 5.07
N ILE A 286 -4.82 -13.55 6.20
CA ILE A 286 -5.05 -14.27 7.47
C ILE A 286 -6.53 -14.34 7.83
N ASN A 287 -7.43 -13.92 6.92
CA ASN A 287 -8.87 -13.86 7.12
C ASN A 287 -9.23 -13.13 8.43
N TYR A 288 -8.68 -11.93 8.57
CA TYR A 288 -8.94 -11.06 9.71
C TYR A 288 -9.64 -9.78 9.26
N GLU A 289 -10.76 -9.48 9.91
CA GLU A 289 -11.48 -8.22 9.74
C GLU A 289 -12.06 -7.82 11.09
N ASN A 290 -11.87 -6.55 11.46
CA ASN A 290 -12.44 -6.02 12.70
C ASN A 290 -12.66 -4.50 12.55
N SER A 291 -13.64 -4.00 13.33
CA SER A 291 -13.94 -2.58 13.40
C SER A 291 -14.11 -2.15 14.84
N PHE A 292 -13.62 -0.98 15.18
CA PHE A 292 -13.70 -0.44 16.54
C PHE A 292 -13.68 1.08 16.55
N ASN A 293 -14.25 1.66 17.56
CA ASN A 293 -14.22 3.10 17.78
C ASN A 293 -12.99 3.52 18.57
N ILE A 294 -12.38 4.63 18.16
CA ILE A 294 -11.34 5.31 18.91
C ILE A 294 -11.87 6.70 19.28
N SER A 295 -11.92 6.95 20.59
CA SER A 295 -12.37 8.25 21.11
C SER A 295 -11.43 9.39 20.71
N PRO A 296 -11.89 10.65 20.78
CA PRO A 296 -11.02 11.81 20.56
C PRO A 296 -9.81 11.81 21.49
N TYR A 297 -8.65 12.20 20.98
CA TYR A 297 -7.40 12.36 21.75
C TYR A 297 -7.00 11.13 22.55
N THR A 298 -7.27 9.93 21.99
CA THR A 298 -6.96 8.67 22.66
C THR A 298 -6.03 7.79 21.84
N TYR A 299 -5.44 6.87 22.55
CA TYR A 299 -4.58 5.82 22.06
C TYR A 299 -5.26 4.47 22.29
N LYS A 300 -5.09 3.54 21.33
CA LYS A 300 -5.58 2.16 21.45
C LYS A 300 -4.54 1.19 20.93
N LYS A 301 -4.19 0.22 21.76
CA LYS A 301 -3.32 -0.90 21.37
C LYS A 301 -4.16 -2.16 21.20
N ILE A 302 -3.86 -2.93 20.17
CA ILE A 302 -4.50 -4.21 19.83
C ILE A 302 -3.41 -5.21 19.53
N SER A 303 -3.46 -6.36 20.22
CA SER A 303 -2.59 -7.50 19.97
C SER A 303 -3.39 -8.61 19.32
N LEU A 304 -2.98 -9.05 18.13
CA LEU A 304 -3.65 -10.08 17.36
C LEU A 304 -2.80 -11.34 17.33
N PRO A 305 -3.26 -12.47 17.89
CA PRO A 305 -2.53 -13.72 17.78
C PRO A 305 -2.55 -14.22 16.32
N LEU A 306 -1.38 -14.55 15.83
CA LEU A 306 -1.18 -15.07 14.48
C LEU A 306 -1.04 -16.60 14.46
N GLU A 307 -1.09 -17.26 15.61
CA GLU A 307 -0.96 -18.71 15.73
C GLU A 307 -1.96 -19.45 14.84
N GLY A 308 -1.49 -20.44 14.12
CA GLY A 308 -2.30 -21.28 13.22
C GLY A 308 -2.70 -20.57 11.92
N LYS A 309 -2.44 -19.28 11.76
CA LYS A 309 -2.72 -18.56 10.52
C LYS A 309 -1.73 -18.96 9.44
N SER A 310 -2.20 -18.94 8.21
CA SER A 310 -1.36 -19.17 7.03
C SER A 310 -1.26 -17.89 6.24
N ILE A 311 -0.04 -17.51 5.88
CA ILE A 311 0.22 -16.38 5.00
C ILE A 311 0.61 -16.95 3.64
N ARG A 312 -0.03 -16.48 2.58
CA ARG A 312 0.26 -16.93 1.22
C ARG A 312 0.26 -15.74 0.28
N GLN A 313 1.26 -15.69 -0.57
CA GLN A 313 1.32 -14.67 -1.61
C GLN A 313 0.29 -14.93 -2.69
N ASN A 314 -0.61 -13.97 -2.91
CA ASN A 314 -1.61 -14.05 -3.97
C ASN A 314 -1.15 -13.40 -5.28
N SER A 315 -0.11 -12.59 -5.25
CA SER A 315 0.49 -11.95 -6.42
C SER A 315 2.02 -12.01 -6.37
N PHE A 316 2.64 -12.35 -7.50
CA PHE A 316 4.09 -12.34 -7.64
C PHE A 316 4.58 -10.89 -7.83
N ASP A 317 5.22 -10.32 -6.85
CA ASP A 317 6.10 -9.18 -7.11
C ASP A 317 7.45 -9.68 -7.64
N ARG A 318 7.94 -9.06 -8.72
CA ARG A 318 9.19 -9.44 -9.40
C ARG A 318 10.45 -9.23 -8.54
N LYS A 319 10.33 -8.72 -7.33
CA LYS A 319 11.43 -8.40 -6.41
C LYS A 319 11.52 -9.25 -5.14
N GLY A 320 10.73 -10.32 -5.03
CA GLY A 320 11.12 -11.39 -4.13
C GLY A 320 10.70 -11.26 -2.67
N GLY A 321 9.60 -10.60 -2.34
CA GLY A 321 9.08 -10.58 -0.98
C GLY A 321 7.61 -10.98 -0.90
N LEU A 322 7.19 -11.61 0.19
CA LEU A 322 5.79 -11.81 0.49
C LEU A 322 5.17 -10.46 0.87
N ILE A 323 4.23 -9.99 0.04
CA ILE A 323 3.47 -8.76 0.28
C ILE A 323 2.14 -9.14 0.90
N VAL A 324 1.88 -8.61 2.08
CA VAL A 324 0.58 -8.74 2.77
C VAL A 324 -0.10 -7.38 2.76
N PRO A 325 -1.13 -7.18 1.94
CA PRO A 325 -1.89 -5.95 1.95
C PRO A 325 -2.74 -5.85 3.22
N ILE A 326 -2.63 -4.71 3.87
CA ILE A 326 -3.42 -4.33 5.03
C ILE A 326 -4.36 -3.23 4.59
N GLU A 327 -5.64 -3.53 4.52
CA GLU A 327 -6.68 -2.56 4.20
C GLU A 327 -7.10 -1.84 5.48
N ILE A 328 -7.01 -0.53 5.48
CA ILE A 328 -7.39 0.32 6.62
C ILE A 328 -8.41 1.33 6.12
N SER A 329 -9.53 1.42 6.79
CA SER A 329 -10.44 2.52 6.60
C SER A 329 -10.73 3.23 7.92
N ALA A 330 -10.77 4.55 7.86
CA ALA A 330 -11.19 5.39 8.97
C ALA A 330 -12.41 6.20 8.55
N GLN A 331 -13.45 6.12 9.35
CA GLN A 331 -14.70 6.81 9.09
C GLN A 331 -15.02 7.78 10.22
N ILE A 332 -15.46 8.97 9.85
CA ILE A 332 -16.08 9.94 10.73
C ILE A 332 -17.58 9.81 10.59
N ASN A 333 -18.27 9.55 11.69
CA ASN A 333 -19.73 9.51 11.70
C ASN A 333 -20.30 10.90 11.97
N ASP A 334 -21.53 11.13 11.50
CA ASP A 334 -22.27 12.37 11.80
C ASP A 334 -22.43 12.54 13.32
N THR A 335 -21.85 13.61 13.82
CA THR A 335 -21.92 13.94 15.25
C THR A 335 -22.88 15.06 15.52
N GLY A 336 -23.34 15.79 14.50
CA GLY A 336 -24.17 17.00 14.64
C GLY A 336 -23.48 18.18 15.31
N LYS A 337 -22.17 18.08 15.62
CA LYS A 337 -21.39 19.08 16.36
C LYS A 337 -20.31 19.72 15.50
N PHE A 338 -19.98 20.97 15.84
CA PHE A 338 -18.80 21.63 15.27
C PHE A 338 -17.53 21.16 15.97
N PHE A 339 -16.49 20.94 15.18
CA PHE A 339 -15.15 20.60 15.66
C PHE A 339 -14.15 21.60 15.11
N ASN A 340 -13.24 22.03 15.99
CA ASN A 340 -12.10 22.80 15.58
C ASN A 340 -10.97 21.83 15.18
N ILE A 341 -10.76 21.70 13.88
CA ILE A 341 -9.74 20.85 13.28
C ILE A 341 -8.52 21.72 13.04
N LYS A 342 -7.39 21.29 13.54
CA LYS A 342 -6.13 21.98 13.39
C LYS A 342 -5.21 21.21 12.46
N LYS A 343 -4.29 21.92 11.83
CA LYS A 343 -3.33 21.35 10.90
C LYS A 343 -2.51 20.20 11.51
N GLU A 344 -2.19 20.29 12.79
CA GLU A 344 -1.44 19.28 13.52
C GLU A 344 -2.25 18.06 13.97
N ASN A 345 -3.59 18.11 13.85
CA ASN A 345 -4.40 16.95 14.17
C ASN A 345 -4.17 15.83 13.17
N TYR A 346 -3.97 14.62 13.66
CA TYR A 346 -3.73 13.46 12.84
C TYR A 346 -4.30 12.17 13.47
N PHE A 347 -4.44 11.19 12.65
CA PHE A 347 -4.63 9.80 13.03
C PHE A 347 -3.38 9.04 12.61
N SER A 348 -2.81 8.25 13.50
CA SER A 348 -1.71 7.37 13.13
C SER A 348 -1.97 5.92 13.49
N LEU A 349 -1.38 5.06 12.69
CA LEU A 349 -1.35 3.63 12.88
C LEU A 349 0.09 3.16 12.79
N THR A 350 0.53 2.49 13.83
CA THR A 350 1.80 1.77 13.85
C THR A 350 1.52 0.30 13.99
N GLY A 351 2.23 -0.52 13.27
CA GLY A 351 2.12 -1.97 13.39
C GLY A 351 3.48 -2.64 13.34
N CYS A 352 3.64 -3.68 14.14
CA CYS A 352 4.80 -4.55 14.09
C CYS A 352 4.36 -5.99 14.38
N ILE A 353 5.14 -6.94 13.88
CA ILE A 353 4.95 -8.35 14.19
C ILE A 353 6.02 -8.75 15.19
N GLU A 354 5.60 -9.31 16.31
CA GLU A 354 6.48 -9.75 17.36
C GLU A 354 6.48 -11.28 17.48
N ASN A 355 7.62 -11.83 17.84
CA ASN A 355 7.82 -13.26 18.16
C ASN A 355 7.35 -14.21 17.05
N LEU A 356 7.47 -13.81 15.79
CA LEU A 356 7.01 -14.63 14.67
C LEU A 356 7.87 -15.89 14.51
N LYS A 357 7.23 -17.04 14.62
CA LYS A 357 7.80 -18.36 14.32
C LYS A 357 6.90 -19.11 13.36
N PHE A 358 7.46 -19.73 12.38
CA PHE A 358 6.74 -20.58 11.43
C PHE A 358 6.81 -22.06 11.83
N LYS A 359 5.71 -22.77 11.61
CA LYS A 359 5.68 -24.23 11.65
C LYS A 359 6.18 -24.82 10.33
N GLU A 360 5.78 -24.18 9.24
CA GLU A 360 6.09 -24.55 7.88
C GLU A 360 6.32 -23.28 7.07
N ILE A 361 7.29 -23.29 6.18
CA ILE A 361 7.55 -22.20 5.23
C ILE A 361 7.78 -22.78 3.84
N GLU A 362 7.36 -22.04 2.83
CA GLU A 362 7.63 -22.31 1.44
C GLU A 362 8.22 -21.05 0.82
N GLY A 363 9.31 -21.18 0.08
CA GLY A 363 9.95 -20.05 -0.55
C GLY A 363 11.24 -20.43 -1.26
N ASN A 364 11.97 -19.42 -1.72
CA ASN A 364 13.23 -19.57 -2.41
C ASN A 364 14.36 -18.97 -1.56
N PHE A 365 15.47 -19.66 -1.48
CA PHE A 365 16.72 -19.06 -1.01
C PHE A 365 17.30 -18.17 -2.12
N LEU A 366 17.49 -16.89 -1.84
CA LEU A 366 18.03 -15.92 -2.81
C LEU A 366 19.56 -15.99 -2.87
N PHE A 367 20.18 -16.42 -1.77
CA PHE A 367 21.64 -16.62 -1.70
C PHE A 367 21.98 -17.93 -1.01
N PRO A 368 22.91 -18.71 -1.57
CA PRO A 368 23.09 -20.11 -1.26
C PRO A 368 23.91 -20.40 -0.01
N TYR A 369 24.16 -19.48 0.87
CA TYR A 369 25.35 -19.63 1.68
C TYR A 369 25.09 -19.73 3.18
N TYR A 370 24.31 -20.74 3.56
CA TYR A 370 24.66 -21.40 4.82
C TYR A 370 25.73 -22.44 4.51
N PHE A 371 26.96 -22.07 4.61
CA PHE A 371 28.05 -23.05 4.61
C PHE A 371 27.95 -23.82 5.91
N VAL A 372 27.54 -25.07 5.82
CA VAL A 372 27.89 -26.03 6.83
C VAL A 372 29.31 -26.47 6.45
N ASN A 373 30.28 -25.78 6.97
CA ASN A 373 31.65 -26.21 6.84
C ASN A 373 31.82 -27.42 7.76
N LYS A 374 31.58 -28.60 7.24
CA LYS A 374 31.92 -29.83 7.89
C LYS A 374 33.11 -30.39 7.09
N GLU A 375 34.30 -30.17 7.60
CA GLU A 375 35.46 -30.81 7.05
C GLU A 375 35.43 -32.26 7.51
N ASP A 376 35.29 -33.17 6.59
CA ASP A 376 35.47 -34.57 6.82
C ASP A 376 36.64 -35.04 5.94
N SER A 377 37.61 -35.68 6.52
CA SER A 377 38.78 -36.17 5.81
C SER A 377 38.78 -37.68 5.82
N ILE A 378 38.76 -38.27 4.64
CA ILE A 378 39.00 -39.68 4.48
C ILE A 378 40.53 -39.86 4.47
N VAL A 379 41.05 -40.49 5.51
CA VAL A 379 42.46 -40.87 5.54
C VAL A 379 42.57 -42.28 4.98
N ILE A 380 42.96 -42.39 3.72
CA ILE A 380 43.26 -43.69 3.15
C ILE A 380 44.73 -43.99 3.46
N ASN A 381 44.93 -44.85 4.44
CA ASN A 381 46.29 -45.30 4.81
C ASN A 381 46.76 -46.39 3.85
N PHE A 382 47.57 -46.04 2.90
CA PHE A 382 48.26 -47.02 2.08
C PHE A 382 49.55 -47.42 2.78
N LEU A 383 49.72 -48.71 3.00
CA LEU A 383 50.97 -49.23 3.50
C LEU A 383 52.10 -49.10 2.44
N GLY A 384 52.88 -48.07 2.63
CA GLY A 384 53.96 -47.73 1.72
C GLY A 384 53.78 -46.38 0.99
N ASN A 385 54.74 -46.01 0.15
CA ASN A 385 54.70 -44.81 -0.69
C ASN A 385 54.33 -45.19 -2.13
N PRO A 386 52.99 -45.25 -2.49
CA PRO A 386 52.57 -45.60 -3.85
C PRO A 386 52.93 -44.48 -4.82
N LYS A 387 53.47 -44.82 -5.97
CA LYS A 387 53.69 -43.86 -7.06
C LYS A 387 52.68 -44.09 -8.15
N GLY A 388 51.62 -43.25 -8.15
CA GLY A 388 50.62 -43.16 -9.17
C GLY A 388 49.67 -44.37 -9.29
N ILE A 389 48.41 -44.17 -8.91
CA ILE A 389 47.34 -45.10 -9.20
C ILE A 389 46.57 -44.50 -10.34
N LYS A 390 46.41 -45.19 -11.45
CA LYS A 390 45.56 -44.81 -12.56
C LYS A 390 44.32 -45.68 -12.53
N PHE A 391 43.16 -45.02 -12.36
CA PHE A 391 41.89 -45.69 -12.51
C PHE A 391 41.46 -45.59 -13.98
N GLU A 392 41.16 -46.70 -14.62
CA GLU A 392 40.63 -46.70 -16.00
C GLU A 392 39.16 -46.28 -16.04
N LYS A 393 38.42 -46.57 -14.98
CA LYS A 393 37.05 -46.11 -14.73
C LYS A 393 36.85 -45.93 -13.26
N GLY A 394 36.25 -44.84 -12.86
CA GLY A 394 35.87 -44.57 -11.49
C GLY A 394 34.43 -44.01 -11.45
N GLU A 395 33.62 -44.49 -10.53
CA GLU A 395 32.30 -44.00 -10.27
C GLU A 395 32.24 -43.57 -8.81
N ILE A 396 31.82 -42.33 -8.56
CA ILE A 396 31.58 -41.84 -7.20
C ILE A 396 30.06 -41.70 -7.06
N LEU A 397 29.46 -42.59 -6.28
CA LEU A 397 28.06 -42.52 -5.94
C LEU A 397 27.89 -41.75 -4.65
N LEU A 398 27.21 -40.62 -4.70
CA LEU A 398 26.87 -39.79 -3.55
C LEU A 398 25.38 -39.86 -3.33
N GLU A 399 24.96 -40.47 -2.23
CA GLU A 399 23.56 -40.53 -1.84
C GLU A 399 23.28 -39.48 -0.75
N PHE A 400 22.34 -38.60 -1.05
CA PHE A 400 21.90 -37.56 -0.10
C PHE A 400 20.47 -37.80 0.30
N TRP A 401 20.25 -38.03 1.57
CA TRP A 401 18.96 -38.15 2.17
C TRP A 401 18.58 -36.83 2.84
N TYR A 402 17.55 -36.17 2.37
CA TYR A 402 17.07 -34.94 2.98
C TYR A 402 15.54 -34.92 3.01
N ASN A 403 14.99 -34.35 4.07
CA ASN A 403 13.54 -34.25 4.26
C ASN A 403 12.99 -32.85 3.95
N ILE A 404 13.77 -32.01 3.29
CA ILE A 404 13.42 -30.63 2.96
C ILE A 404 13.08 -30.56 1.47
N LYS A 405 11.91 -30.02 1.13
CA LYS A 405 11.48 -29.77 -0.27
C LYS A 405 12.11 -28.50 -0.83
N MET A 406 13.41 -28.39 -0.82
CA MET A 406 14.13 -27.25 -1.41
C MET A 406 15.36 -27.74 -2.17
N PRO A 407 15.78 -27.02 -3.23
CA PRO A 407 17.02 -27.37 -3.92
C PRO A 407 18.21 -27.16 -3.01
N ILE A 408 18.97 -28.22 -2.80
CA ILE A 408 20.23 -28.16 -2.09
C ILE A 408 21.36 -28.16 -3.12
N ARG A 409 22.31 -27.23 -2.98
CA ARG A 409 23.54 -27.21 -3.75
C ARG A 409 24.63 -27.69 -2.85
N ILE A 410 25.33 -28.72 -3.29
CA ILE A 410 26.46 -29.29 -2.57
C ILE A 410 27.71 -28.96 -3.38
N PHE A 411 28.69 -28.39 -2.70
CA PHE A 411 29.99 -28.12 -3.27
C PHE A 411 30.95 -29.10 -2.62
N LEU A 412 31.52 -29.96 -3.44
CA LEU A 412 32.59 -30.85 -3.02
C LEU A 412 33.90 -30.26 -3.55
N THR A 413 34.83 -30.02 -2.66
CA THR A 413 36.12 -29.49 -3.06
C THR A 413 37.20 -30.47 -2.63
N GLY A 414 37.98 -31.00 -3.58
CA GLY A 414 39.06 -31.98 -3.36
C GLY A 414 40.41 -31.53 -3.85
#